data_ea748499e4839d3ca6ced71895ac8b0c
#
_entry.id   ea748499e4839d3ca6ced71895ac8b0c
#
_cell.length_a   1.000
_cell.length_b   1.000
_cell.length_c   1.000
_cell.angle_alpha   90.00
_cell.angle_beta   90.00
_cell.angle_gamma   90.00
#
_symmetry.space_group_name_H-M   'P 1'
#
loop_
_entity.id
_entity.type
_entity.pdbx_description
1 polymer ?
#
loop_
_entity_poly.entity_id
_entity_poly.type
_entity_poly.pdbx_seq_one_letter_code
_entity_poly.pdbx_strand_id
1 'polypeptide(L)'
;MTTTIDEVRDGIHRISTYDPMANMVFNQVLIDAEQPLLFHLGPRALFDAVAAAVATVVPLDRLRWLGFGHVEADECGSMNQWLAAAPGAEVAFGFTGSLVSVMDLADRPPRMLVDGETIDLGGRVVRYLDTPHVPHGWDAGLLYEETTRTLLCGDLFTRTGEVPPTSTESPLAPALEAEAMFGATSRAPQTGPTLERLAALEPEALVLMHGSTHIGDCASWLRALAAAMTEG
;
A
#
# COMPACT_ATOMS: atom_id res chain seq x y z
N MET A 1 -4.75 -18.24 11.02
CA MET A 1 -4.91 -16.81 10.62
C MET A 1 -6.29 -16.65 10.02
N THR A 2 -6.98 -15.56 10.32
CA THR A 2 -8.29 -15.22 9.73
C THR A 2 -8.10 -13.99 8.86
N THR A 3 -8.58 -14.06 7.60
CA THR A 3 -8.58 -12.94 6.69
C THR A 3 -9.97 -12.31 6.69
N THR A 4 -10.04 -10.99 6.83
CA THR A 4 -11.27 -10.19 6.76
C THR A 4 -11.21 -9.26 5.56
N ILE A 5 -12.37 -8.75 5.13
CA ILE A 5 -12.48 -7.69 4.13
C ILE A 5 -13.50 -6.67 4.62
N ASP A 6 -13.11 -5.40 4.62
CA ASP A 6 -13.91 -4.29 5.11
C ASP A 6 -13.84 -3.14 4.11
N GLU A 7 -14.99 -2.56 3.74
CA GLU A 7 -15.01 -1.31 2.99
C GLU A 7 -14.63 -0.17 3.94
N VAL A 8 -13.50 0.48 3.69
CA VAL A 8 -12.95 1.52 4.57
C VAL A 8 -13.12 2.93 4.02
N ARG A 9 -13.31 3.06 2.74
CA ARG A 9 -13.73 4.28 2.01
C ARG A 9 -14.64 3.84 0.86
N ASP A 10 -15.40 4.76 0.30
CA ASP A 10 -16.26 4.46 -0.85
C ASP A 10 -15.50 3.71 -1.96
N GLY A 11 -15.88 2.46 -2.22
CA GLY A 11 -15.26 1.56 -3.18
C GLY A 11 -13.80 1.15 -2.87
N ILE A 12 -13.27 1.44 -1.69
CA ILE A 12 -11.93 1.01 -1.25
C ILE A 12 -12.09 0.00 -0.12
N HIS A 13 -11.63 -1.23 -0.36
CA HIS A 13 -11.73 -2.34 0.57
C HIS A 13 -10.35 -2.71 1.09
N ARG A 14 -10.23 -2.81 2.42
CA ARG A 14 -9.05 -3.33 3.11
C ARG A 14 -9.25 -4.81 3.36
N ILE A 15 -8.39 -5.63 2.79
CA ILE A 15 -8.27 -7.06 3.10
C ILE A 15 -7.18 -7.19 4.15
N SER A 16 -7.46 -7.82 5.28
CA SER A 16 -6.53 -7.87 6.41
C SER A 16 -6.38 -9.27 6.96
N THR A 17 -5.14 -9.70 7.13
CA THR A 17 -4.79 -10.95 7.80
C THR A 17 -3.87 -10.66 8.99
N TYR A 18 -4.31 -10.99 10.20
CA TYR A 18 -3.44 -10.89 11.38
C TYR A 18 -2.59 -12.15 11.54
N ASP A 19 -1.28 -11.96 11.62
CA ASP A 19 -0.33 -13.02 11.96
C ASP A 19 0.10 -12.89 13.44
N PRO A 20 -0.30 -13.81 14.32
CA PRO A 20 0.07 -13.74 15.72
C PRO A 20 1.56 -14.03 15.98
N MET A 21 2.29 -14.65 15.04
CA MET A 21 3.73 -14.87 15.18
C MET A 21 4.52 -13.60 14.92
N ALA A 22 4.13 -12.84 13.90
CA ALA A 22 4.69 -11.53 13.60
C ALA A 22 4.11 -10.44 14.52
N ASN A 23 2.99 -10.72 15.19
CA ASN A 23 2.18 -9.75 15.92
C ASN A 23 1.83 -8.54 15.06
N MET A 24 1.40 -8.78 13.82
CA MET A 24 1.19 -7.74 12.83
C MET A 24 0.04 -8.10 11.88
N VAL A 25 -0.66 -7.11 11.38
CA VAL A 25 -1.61 -7.27 10.27
C VAL A 25 -0.90 -7.08 8.94
N PHE A 26 -1.29 -7.87 7.94
CA PHE A 26 -0.87 -7.72 6.54
C PHE A 26 -2.10 -7.35 5.72
N ASN A 27 -2.08 -6.16 5.16
CA ASN A 27 -3.21 -5.60 4.44
C ASN A 27 -2.95 -5.55 2.94
N GLN A 28 -3.97 -5.90 2.17
CA GLN A 28 -4.08 -5.60 0.76
C GLN A 28 -5.25 -4.64 0.57
N VAL A 29 -5.19 -3.80 -0.46
CA VAL A 29 -6.21 -2.79 -0.74
C VAL A 29 -6.80 -3.03 -2.12
N LEU A 30 -8.10 -3.33 -2.17
CA LEU A 30 -8.84 -3.44 -3.42
C LEU A 30 -9.58 -2.13 -3.68
N ILE A 31 -9.33 -1.52 -4.83
CA ILE A 31 -10.14 -0.42 -5.35
C ILE A 31 -11.12 -1.02 -6.34
N ASP A 32 -12.41 -1.06 -5.97
CA ASP A 32 -13.50 -1.49 -6.84
C ASP A 32 -13.85 -0.36 -7.81
N ALA A 33 -13.66 -0.62 -9.09
CA ALA A 33 -13.90 0.31 -10.18
C ALA A 33 -14.21 -0.47 -11.47
N GLU A 34 -14.41 0.21 -12.58
CA GLU A 34 -14.59 -0.45 -13.87
C GLU A 34 -13.35 -1.29 -14.23
N GLN A 35 -12.16 -0.80 -13.93
CA GLN A 35 -10.87 -1.48 -14.04
C GLN A 35 -10.27 -1.67 -12.63
N PRO A 36 -10.67 -2.72 -11.90
CA PRO A 36 -10.28 -2.86 -10.49
C PRO A 36 -8.76 -2.96 -10.30
N LEU A 37 -8.28 -2.37 -9.20
CA LEU A 37 -6.87 -2.38 -8.81
C LEU A 37 -6.72 -3.06 -7.44
N LEU A 38 -5.77 -3.99 -7.34
CA LEU A 38 -5.30 -4.54 -6.06
C LEU A 38 -3.90 -3.99 -5.77
N PHE A 39 -3.77 -3.31 -4.62
CA PHE A 39 -2.51 -2.75 -4.14
C PHE A 39 -2.03 -3.52 -2.90
N HIS A 40 -0.75 -3.88 -2.88
CA HIS A 40 -0.14 -4.94 -2.08
C HIS A 40 -0.73 -6.31 -2.42
N LEU A 41 0.12 -7.23 -2.79
CA LEU A 41 -0.31 -8.53 -3.30
C LEU A 41 -0.22 -9.61 -2.23
N GLY A 42 0.52 -9.32 -1.16
CA GLY A 42 0.68 -10.21 -0.01
C GLY A 42 1.74 -11.29 -0.20
N PRO A 43 2.17 -11.93 0.89
CA PRO A 43 3.06 -13.08 0.83
C PRO A 43 2.37 -14.27 0.14
N ARG A 44 3.15 -15.13 -0.50
CA ARG A 44 2.65 -16.31 -1.22
C ARG A 44 1.75 -17.21 -0.38
N ALA A 45 2.03 -17.33 0.90
CA ALA A 45 1.27 -18.17 1.81
C ALA A 45 -0.14 -17.65 2.11
N LEU A 46 -0.40 -16.38 1.90
CA LEU A 46 -1.71 -15.75 2.12
C LEU A 46 -2.58 -15.68 0.86
N PHE A 47 -2.04 -16.03 -0.31
CA PHE A 47 -2.73 -15.86 -1.59
C PHE A 47 -4.15 -16.41 -1.59
N ASP A 48 -4.34 -17.68 -1.22
CA ASP A 48 -5.66 -18.33 -1.29
C ASP A 48 -6.70 -17.63 -0.41
N ALA A 49 -6.31 -17.20 0.79
CA ALA A 49 -7.19 -16.52 1.71
C ALA A 49 -7.54 -15.09 1.25
N VAL A 50 -6.56 -14.37 0.74
CA VAL A 50 -6.74 -13.01 0.21
C VAL A 50 -7.56 -13.06 -1.09
N ALA A 51 -7.27 -14.00 -1.99
CA ALA A 51 -8.02 -14.20 -3.23
C ALA A 51 -9.49 -14.55 -2.97
N ALA A 52 -9.76 -15.40 -1.99
CA ALA A 52 -11.12 -15.71 -1.57
C ALA A 52 -11.86 -14.47 -1.05
N ALA A 53 -11.19 -13.60 -0.29
CA ALA A 53 -11.76 -12.34 0.21
C ALA A 53 -12.03 -11.36 -0.95
N VAL A 54 -11.05 -11.14 -1.84
CA VAL A 54 -11.22 -10.28 -3.04
C VAL A 54 -12.38 -10.75 -3.89
N ALA A 55 -12.52 -12.07 -4.10
CA ALA A 55 -13.58 -12.65 -4.92
C ALA A 55 -15.02 -12.41 -4.38
N THR A 56 -15.16 -11.99 -3.12
CA THR A 56 -16.46 -11.59 -2.56
C THR A 56 -16.93 -10.23 -3.07
N VAL A 57 -16.02 -9.40 -3.59
CA VAL A 57 -16.30 -8.05 -4.11
C VAL A 57 -16.16 -8.02 -5.62
N VAL A 58 -15.04 -8.52 -6.15
CA VAL A 58 -14.72 -8.48 -7.58
C VAL A 58 -14.28 -9.88 -8.04
N PRO A 59 -14.87 -10.44 -9.14
CA PRO A 59 -14.34 -11.65 -9.76
C PRO A 59 -12.84 -11.48 -10.09
N LEU A 60 -12.01 -12.46 -9.76
CA LEU A 60 -10.55 -12.33 -9.89
C LEU A 60 -10.10 -12.03 -11.31
N ASP A 61 -10.76 -12.62 -12.30
CA ASP A 61 -10.48 -12.42 -13.73
C ASP A 61 -10.80 -11.01 -14.23
N ARG A 62 -11.55 -10.21 -13.45
CA ARG A 62 -11.81 -8.79 -13.73
C ARG A 62 -10.72 -7.86 -13.21
N LEU A 63 -9.84 -8.31 -12.31
CA LEU A 63 -8.72 -7.47 -11.88
C LEU A 63 -7.93 -7.00 -13.10
N ARG A 64 -7.70 -5.71 -13.18
CA ARG A 64 -6.99 -5.08 -14.30
C ARG A 64 -5.60 -4.60 -13.90
N TRP A 65 -5.43 -4.13 -12.66
CA TRP A 65 -4.21 -3.57 -12.17
C TRP A 65 -3.76 -4.24 -10.88
N LEU A 66 -2.47 -4.58 -10.82
CA LEU A 66 -1.79 -5.11 -9.64
C LEU A 66 -0.66 -4.15 -9.32
N GLY A 67 -0.61 -3.63 -8.09
CA GLY A 67 0.42 -2.70 -7.66
C GLY A 67 0.95 -3.05 -6.27
N PHE A 68 2.08 -2.47 -5.90
CA PHE A 68 2.67 -2.58 -4.58
C PHE A 68 3.63 -1.41 -4.34
N GLY A 69 4.08 -1.20 -3.09
CA GLY A 69 4.89 -0.05 -2.70
C GLY A 69 6.37 -0.24 -3.02
N HIS A 70 6.93 -1.41 -2.74
CA HIS A 70 8.33 -1.76 -3.04
C HIS A 70 8.50 -3.28 -3.18
N VAL A 71 9.67 -3.72 -3.61
CA VAL A 71 9.93 -5.15 -3.84
C VAL A 71 10.27 -5.83 -2.52
N GLU A 72 9.24 -6.30 -1.82
CA GLU A 72 9.35 -7.11 -0.61
C GLU A 72 8.32 -8.24 -0.63
N ALA A 73 8.58 -9.31 0.12
CA ALA A 73 7.78 -10.55 0.01
C ALA A 73 6.32 -10.38 0.44
N ASP A 74 6.05 -9.55 1.42
CA ASP A 74 4.69 -9.27 1.89
C ASP A 74 3.94 -8.27 1.02
N GLU A 75 4.64 -7.48 0.22
CA GLU A 75 4.04 -6.60 -0.77
C GLU A 75 3.81 -7.26 -2.13
N CYS A 76 4.78 -8.04 -2.65
CA CYS A 76 4.69 -8.58 -4.00
C CYS A 76 4.93 -10.10 -4.12
N GLY A 77 5.06 -10.81 -3.00
CA GLY A 77 5.43 -12.23 -2.99
C GLY A 77 4.49 -13.14 -3.78
N SER A 78 3.19 -12.85 -3.77
CA SER A 78 2.19 -13.63 -4.53
C SER A 78 1.90 -13.07 -5.94
N MET A 79 2.70 -12.14 -6.45
CA MET A 79 2.50 -11.46 -7.73
C MET A 79 2.13 -12.41 -8.88
N ASN A 80 2.89 -13.49 -9.07
CA ASN A 80 2.64 -14.43 -10.17
C ASN A 80 1.39 -15.30 -9.95
N GLN A 81 0.99 -15.54 -8.69
CA GLN A 81 -0.28 -16.20 -8.38
C GLN A 81 -1.46 -15.30 -8.80
N TRP A 82 -1.38 -13.99 -8.54
CA TRP A 82 -2.37 -13.01 -9.02
C TRP A 82 -2.38 -12.90 -10.53
N LEU A 83 -1.21 -12.86 -11.19
CA LEU A 83 -1.12 -12.85 -12.64
C LEU A 83 -1.74 -14.10 -13.27
N ALA A 84 -1.63 -15.26 -12.62
CA ALA A 84 -2.27 -16.50 -13.08
C ALA A 84 -3.79 -16.47 -12.86
N ALA A 85 -4.27 -15.96 -11.73
CA ALA A 85 -5.70 -15.88 -11.40
C ALA A 85 -6.45 -14.80 -12.21
N ALA A 86 -5.74 -13.73 -12.62
CA ALA A 86 -6.25 -12.61 -13.39
C ALA A 86 -5.48 -12.47 -14.72
N PRO A 87 -5.83 -13.25 -15.77
CA PRO A 87 -5.09 -13.25 -17.04
C PRO A 87 -5.07 -11.89 -17.76
N GLY A 88 -6.08 -11.04 -17.50
CA GLY A 88 -6.18 -9.67 -18.04
C GLY A 88 -5.45 -8.61 -17.24
N ALA A 89 -4.90 -8.96 -16.07
CA ALA A 89 -4.22 -7.99 -15.20
C ALA A 89 -2.80 -7.67 -15.66
N GLU A 90 -2.37 -6.44 -15.38
CA GLU A 90 -0.99 -5.99 -15.53
C GLU A 90 -0.45 -5.52 -14.18
N VAL A 91 0.83 -5.80 -13.92
CA VAL A 91 1.54 -5.15 -12.80
C VAL A 91 1.86 -3.73 -13.20
N ALA A 92 1.49 -2.76 -12.36
CA ALA A 92 1.84 -1.35 -12.51
C ALA A 92 2.73 -0.94 -11.35
N PHE A 93 3.98 -0.56 -11.64
CA PHE A 93 4.99 -0.28 -10.63
C PHE A 93 5.98 0.77 -11.10
N GLY A 94 6.67 1.42 -10.15
CA GLY A 94 7.63 2.48 -10.43
C GLY A 94 8.74 2.06 -11.41
N PHE A 95 9.20 3.01 -12.22
CA PHE A 95 10.17 2.76 -13.30
C PHE A 95 11.44 2.05 -12.81
N THR A 96 12.04 2.53 -11.72
CA THR A 96 13.29 1.97 -11.19
C THR A 96 13.13 0.51 -10.77
N GLY A 97 12.13 0.22 -9.92
CA GLY A 97 11.90 -1.13 -9.43
C GLY A 97 11.42 -2.07 -10.54
N SER A 98 10.65 -1.56 -11.51
CA SER A 98 10.26 -2.33 -12.69
C SER A 98 11.48 -2.78 -13.48
N LEU A 99 12.40 -1.85 -13.75
CA LEU A 99 13.58 -2.13 -14.58
C LEU A 99 14.57 -3.11 -13.91
N VAL A 100 14.78 -2.96 -12.60
CA VAL A 100 15.85 -3.72 -11.90
C VAL A 100 15.36 -5.00 -11.26
N SER A 101 14.04 -5.18 -11.10
CA SER A 101 13.48 -6.34 -10.38
C SER A 101 12.27 -6.93 -11.08
N VAL A 102 11.19 -6.17 -11.28
CA VAL A 102 9.88 -6.73 -11.66
C VAL A 102 9.89 -7.33 -13.07
N MET A 103 10.66 -6.76 -14.01
CA MET A 103 10.81 -7.33 -15.36
C MET A 103 11.38 -8.75 -15.38
N ASP A 104 12.16 -9.14 -14.35
CA ASP A 104 12.69 -10.50 -14.21
C ASP A 104 11.80 -11.37 -13.32
N LEU A 105 11.16 -10.79 -12.30
CA LEU A 105 10.37 -11.52 -11.32
C LEU A 105 8.94 -11.84 -11.78
N ALA A 106 8.33 -10.98 -12.61
CA ALA A 106 6.96 -11.14 -13.05
C ALA A 106 6.84 -12.02 -14.29
N ASP A 107 5.84 -12.90 -14.31
CA ASP A 107 5.53 -13.76 -15.46
C ASP A 107 5.10 -12.99 -16.73
N ARG A 108 4.76 -11.72 -16.59
CA ARG A 108 4.43 -10.77 -17.67
C ARG A 108 5.09 -9.41 -17.43
N PRO A 109 5.52 -8.70 -18.50
CA PRO A 109 6.14 -7.39 -18.35
C PRO A 109 5.24 -6.40 -17.59
N PRO A 110 5.78 -5.60 -16.65
CA PRO A 110 5.01 -4.60 -15.94
C PRO A 110 4.80 -3.34 -16.80
N ARG A 111 3.72 -2.59 -16.51
CA ARG A 111 3.60 -1.18 -16.85
C ARG A 111 4.50 -0.37 -15.92
N MET A 112 5.48 0.32 -16.48
CA MET A 112 6.39 1.18 -15.73
C MET A 112 5.75 2.55 -15.51
N LEU A 113 5.71 2.99 -14.26
CA LEU A 113 5.14 4.29 -13.88
C LEU A 113 6.25 5.28 -13.54
N VAL A 114 6.03 6.55 -13.88
CA VAL A 114 6.88 7.66 -13.43
C VAL A 114 6.14 8.51 -12.40
N ASP A 115 6.89 9.30 -11.62
CA ASP A 115 6.31 10.15 -10.56
C ASP A 115 5.20 11.07 -11.12
N GLY A 116 4.05 11.07 -10.46
CA GLY A 116 2.88 11.83 -10.84
C GLY A 116 2.04 11.20 -11.97
N GLU A 117 2.45 10.06 -12.54
CA GLU A 117 1.66 9.38 -13.57
C GLU A 117 0.37 8.84 -12.98
N THR A 118 -0.71 8.91 -13.76
CA THR A 118 -2.04 8.46 -13.36
C THR A 118 -2.50 7.21 -14.11
N ILE A 119 -3.31 6.41 -13.43
CA ILE A 119 -4.08 5.30 -14.02
C ILE A 119 -5.55 5.63 -13.83
N ASP A 120 -6.29 5.71 -14.94
CA ASP A 120 -7.75 5.79 -14.93
C ASP A 120 -8.31 4.38 -14.75
N LEU A 121 -9.05 4.19 -13.66
CA LEU A 121 -9.70 2.92 -13.32
C LEU A 121 -11.14 2.83 -13.86
N GLY A 122 -11.57 3.81 -14.67
CA GLY A 122 -12.96 3.95 -15.11
C GLY A 122 -13.83 4.59 -14.03
N GLY A 123 -13.80 5.93 -13.97
CA GLY A 123 -14.53 6.73 -12.97
C GLY A 123 -13.77 7.01 -11.67
N ARG A 124 -12.60 6.43 -11.49
CA ARG A 124 -11.63 6.72 -10.40
C ARG A 124 -10.24 6.86 -10.99
N VAL A 125 -9.42 7.68 -10.37
CA VAL A 125 -8.04 7.90 -10.82
C VAL A 125 -7.10 7.65 -9.65
N VAL A 126 -6.07 6.85 -9.87
CA VAL A 126 -4.96 6.71 -8.95
C VAL A 126 -3.72 7.36 -9.54
N ARG A 127 -2.98 8.08 -8.71
CA ARG A 127 -1.70 8.70 -9.06
C ARG A 127 -0.57 7.96 -8.37
N TYR A 128 0.44 7.58 -9.14
CA TYR A 128 1.69 7.04 -8.62
C TYR A 128 2.57 8.16 -8.06
N LEU A 129 3.14 7.92 -6.89
CA LEU A 129 4.03 8.83 -6.19
C LEU A 129 5.34 8.10 -5.93
N ASP A 130 6.41 8.54 -6.57
CA ASP A 130 7.75 8.00 -6.35
C ASP A 130 8.28 8.46 -4.98
N THR A 131 8.61 7.53 -4.12
CA THR A 131 9.04 7.82 -2.73
C THR A 131 10.33 7.07 -2.38
N PRO A 132 11.41 7.19 -3.18
CA PRO A 132 12.60 6.39 -2.99
C PRO A 132 13.14 6.53 -1.57
N HIS A 133 13.38 5.37 -0.93
CA HIS A 133 13.81 5.23 0.47
C HIS A 133 12.78 5.68 1.53
N VAL A 134 11.51 5.84 1.19
CA VAL A 134 10.48 6.27 2.16
C VAL A 134 9.29 5.32 2.15
N PRO A 135 9.08 4.55 3.26
CA PRO A 135 9.93 4.53 4.46
C PRO A 135 11.29 3.86 4.23
N HIS A 136 11.38 2.86 3.33
CA HIS A 136 12.60 2.18 2.91
C HIS A 136 12.46 1.65 1.47
N GLY A 137 13.53 1.02 0.96
CA GLY A 137 13.54 0.57 -0.45
C GLY A 137 13.82 1.73 -1.43
N TRP A 138 14.85 1.59 -2.22
CA TRP A 138 15.22 2.58 -3.25
C TRP A 138 14.22 2.69 -4.39
N ASP A 139 13.37 1.69 -4.54
CA ASP A 139 12.30 1.51 -5.53
C ASP A 139 10.91 1.84 -4.98
N ALA A 140 10.83 2.37 -3.74
CA ALA A 140 9.57 2.62 -3.07
C ALA A 140 8.71 3.68 -3.78
N GLY A 141 7.41 3.41 -3.81
CA GLY A 141 6.38 4.31 -4.33
C GLY A 141 5.03 4.04 -3.68
N LEU A 142 4.15 4.99 -3.75
CA LEU A 142 2.81 4.94 -3.16
C LEU A 142 1.75 5.26 -4.22
N LEU A 143 0.49 4.96 -3.90
CA LEU A 143 -0.64 5.38 -4.72
C LEU A 143 -1.52 6.36 -3.95
N TYR A 144 -2.00 7.38 -4.65
CA TYR A 144 -3.00 8.31 -4.17
C TYR A 144 -4.27 8.19 -5.02
N GLU A 145 -5.37 7.78 -4.39
CA GLU A 145 -6.68 7.74 -5.04
C GLU A 145 -7.33 9.12 -4.92
N GLU A 146 -7.57 9.77 -6.08
CA GLU A 146 -7.91 11.19 -6.15
C GLU A 146 -9.35 11.49 -5.77
N THR A 147 -10.29 10.56 -6.01
CA THR A 147 -11.73 10.79 -5.81
C THR A 147 -12.08 10.91 -4.33
N THR A 148 -11.57 10.00 -3.51
CA THR A 148 -11.79 9.98 -2.06
C THR A 148 -10.62 10.60 -1.28
N ARG A 149 -9.59 11.11 -1.98
CA ARG A 149 -8.38 11.67 -1.39
C ARG A 149 -7.71 10.70 -0.41
N THR A 150 -7.54 9.46 -0.86
CA THR A 150 -7.01 8.36 -0.04
C THR A 150 -5.58 8.06 -0.45
N LEU A 151 -4.64 8.13 0.51
CA LEU A 151 -3.26 7.71 0.33
C LEU A 151 -3.12 6.24 0.74
N LEU A 152 -2.64 5.39 -0.18
CA LEU A 152 -2.22 4.02 0.09
C LEU A 152 -0.77 4.08 0.52
N CYS A 153 -0.53 3.88 1.83
CA CYS A 153 0.68 4.34 2.50
C CYS A 153 1.85 3.36 2.50
N GLY A 154 1.68 2.14 1.92
CA GLY A 154 2.70 1.10 2.10
C GLY A 154 3.03 0.93 3.59
N ASP A 155 4.29 0.84 3.90
CA ASP A 155 4.79 0.65 5.26
C ASP A 155 4.85 1.91 6.12
N LEU A 156 4.45 3.07 5.60
CA LEU A 156 4.36 4.26 6.44
C LEU A 156 3.38 4.02 7.60
N PHE A 157 3.77 4.47 8.79
CA PHE A 157 3.00 4.28 10.02
C PHE A 157 2.79 2.81 10.41
N THR A 158 3.69 1.92 10.02
CA THR A 158 3.69 0.52 10.48
C THR A 158 3.52 0.44 12.00
N ARG A 159 2.63 -0.46 12.44
CA ARG A 159 2.42 -0.76 13.86
C ARG A 159 2.26 -2.25 14.10
N THR A 160 2.54 -2.68 15.32
CA THR A 160 2.28 -4.05 15.78
C THR A 160 0.87 -4.20 16.35
N GLY A 161 0.43 -5.47 16.48
CA GLY A 161 -0.82 -5.86 17.10
C GLY A 161 -1.98 -6.00 16.11
N GLU A 162 -3.03 -6.63 16.59
CA GLU A 162 -4.32 -6.69 15.90
C GLU A 162 -5.03 -5.34 16.00
N VAL A 163 -5.68 -4.89 14.92
CA VAL A 163 -6.25 -3.56 14.82
C VAL A 163 -7.64 -3.58 14.18
N PRO A 164 -8.52 -2.60 14.51
CA PRO A 164 -9.80 -2.46 13.81
C PRO A 164 -9.59 -2.02 12.34
N PRO A 165 -10.60 -2.20 11.47
CA PRO A 165 -10.52 -1.79 10.08
C PRO A 165 -10.22 -0.29 9.90
N THR A 166 -10.84 0.56 10.70
CA THR A 166 -10.69 2.02 10.66
C THR A 166 -10.39 2.59 12.02
N SER A 167 -9.73 3.75 12.05
CA SER A 167 -9.47 4.54 13.26
C SER A 167 -9.52 6.04 12.95
N THR A 168 -9.89 6.84 13.92
CA THR A 168 -9.79 8.31 13.87
C THR A 168 -8.66 8.85 14.75
N GLU A 169 -7.94 7.97 15.42
CA GLU A 169 -6.80 8.32 16.26
C GLU A 169 -5.55 8.52 15.40
N SER A 170 -4.61 9.32 15.89
CA SER A 170 -3.32 9.51 15.23
C SER A 170 -2.53 8.19 15.17
N PRO A 171 -2.00 7.78 14.01
CA PRO A 171 -1.15 6.60 13.89
C PRO A 171 0.28 6.83 14.41
N LEU A 172 0.66 8.05 14.81
CA LEU A 172 2.05 8.42 15.06
C LEU A 172 2.68 7.66 16.22
N ALA A 173 2.04 7.64 17.40
CA ALA A 173 2.64 7.03 18.58
C ALA A 173 2.91 5.52 18.39
N PRO A 174 1.95 4.70 17.91
CA PRO A 174 2.22 3.29 17.61
C PRO A 174 3.31 3.09 16.54
N ALA A 175 3.36 3.99 15.53
CA ALA A 175 4.39 3.92 14.50
C ALA A 175 5.79 4.19 15.06
N LEU A 176 5.93 5.14 15.97
CA LEU A 176 7.23 5.40 16.64
C LEU A 176 7.65 4.25 17.55
N GLU A 177 6.71 3.57 18.20
CA GLU A 177 6.99 2.34 18.97
C GLU A 177 7.51 1.22 18.05
N ALA A 178 6.87 1.00 16.89
CA ALA A 178 7.32 0.02 15.91
C ALA A 178 8.69 0.42 15.31
N GLU A 179 8.89 1.69 14.99
CA GLU A 179 10.19 2.19 14.50
C GLU A 179 11.31 1.97 15.52
N ALA A 180 11.05 2.19 16.81
CA ALA A 180 12.02 1.91 17.87
C ALA A 180 12.38 0.41 17.97
N MET A 181 11.46 -0.47 17.55
CA MET A 181 11.67 -1.92 17.55
C MET A 181 12.41 -2.40 16.29
N PHE A 182 12.01 -1.91 15.12
CA PHE A 182 12.45 -2.44 13.83
C PHE A 182 13.56 -1.61 13.18
N GLY A 183 13.59 -0.28 13.41
CA GLY A 183 14.52 0.63 12.74
C GLY A 183 14.34 0.58 11.20
N ALA A 184 13.11 0.47 10.75
CA ALA A 184 12.81 0.17 9.33
C ALA A 184 12.94 1.40 8.42
N THR A 185 12.75 2.61 8.95
CA THR A 185 12.80 3.83 8.14
C THR A 185 14.24 4.20 7.78
N SER A 186 14.49 4.46 6.50
CA SER A 186 15.84 4.78 5.99
C SER A 186 16.45 6.04 6.57
N ARG A 187 15.68 6.99 7.14
CA ARG A 187 16.14 8.28 7.68
C ARG A 187 17.12 9.02 6.74
N ALA A 188 16.89 8.88 5.43
CA ALA A 188 17.69 9.54 4.42
C ALA A 188 17.33 11.03 4.31
N PRO A 189 18.20 11.88 3.71
CA PRO A 189 17.93 13.32 3.61
C PRO A 189 16.60 13.68 2.93
N GLN A 190 16.08 12.81 2.05
CA GLN A 190 14.80 13.00 1.38
C GLN A 190 13.59 12.57 2.20
N THR A 191 13.75 11.90 3.35
CA THR A 191 12.63 11.36 4.13
C THR A 191 11.67 12.46 4.57
N GLY A 192 12.17 13.51 5.23
CA GLY A 192 11.34 14.66 5.62
C GLY A 192 10.66 15.35 4.43
N PRO A 193 11.41 15.80 3.41
CA PRO A 193 10.82 16.40 2.21
C PRO A 193 9.76 15.53 1.51
N THR A 194 9.95 14.21 1.44
CA THR A 194 8.95 13.30 0.85
C THR A 194 7.68 13.26 1.68
N LEU A 195 7.78 13.12 3.01
CA LEU A 195 6.61 13.13 3.89
C LEU A 195 5.84 14.46 3.85
N GLU A 196 6.55 15.61 3.76
CA GLU A 196 5.92 16.92 3.55
C GLU A 196 5.20 17.01 2.19
N ARG A 197 5.77 16.45 1.13
CA ARG A 197 5.11 16.34 -0.19
C ARG A 197 3.83 15.52 -0.11
N LEU A 198 3.85 14.39 0.61
CA LEU A 198 2.66 13.57 0.82
C LEU A 198 1.60 14.33 1.64
N ALA A 199 2.02 15.06 2.68
CA ALA A 199 1.12 15.89 3.48
C ALA A 199 0.47 17.03 2.65
N ALA A 200 1.20 17.59 1.67
CA ALA A 200 0.67 18.64 0.80
C ALA A 200 -0.44 18.16 -0.16
N LEU A 201 -0.63 16.86 -0.34
CA LEU A 201 -1.80 16.29 -1.04
C LEU A 201 -3.08 16.41 -0.21
N GLU A 202 -2.95 16.75 1.08
CA GLU A 202 -4.06 16.83 2.04
C GLU A 202 -4.98 15.61 2.00
N PRO A 203 -4.45 14.39 2.20
CA PRO A 203 -5.27 13.19 2.18
C PRO A 203 -6.32 13.20 3.29
N GLU A 204 -7.49 12.63 3.01
CA GLU A 204 -8.58 12.45 3.99
C GLU A 204 -8.51 11.09 4.68
N ALA A 205 -7.79 10.14 4.08
CA ALA A 205 -7.55 8.83 4.66
C ALA A 205 -6.13 8.33 4.34
N LEU A 206 -5.56 7.58 5.30
CA LEU A 206 -4.30 6.84 5.17
C LEU A 206 -4.61 5.35 5.30
N VAL A 207 -4.42 4.58 4.24
CA VAL A 207 -4.59 3.12 4.27
C VAL A 207 -3.23 2.49 4.44
N LEU A 208 -2.99 1.91 5.61
CA LEU A 208 -1.69 1.36 5.98
C LEU A 208 -1.57 -0.11 5.58
N MET A 209 -0.39 -0.55 5.21
CA MET A 209 -0.12 -1.97 5.01
C MET A 209 -0.14 -2.73 6.36
N HIS A 210 0.44 -2.15 7.39
CA HIS A 210 0.53 -2.75 8.73
C HIS A 210 -0.20 -1.88 9.77
N GLY A 211 -1.53 -1.74 9.61
CA GLY A 211 -2.33 -0.92 10.52
C GLY A 211 -3.80 -0.80 10.11
N SER A 212 -4.51 0.07 10.82
CA SER A 212 -5.87 0.48 10.45
C SER A 212 -5.85 1.43 9.26
N THR A 213 -6.99 1.63 8.62
CA THR A 213 -7.21 2.83 7.81
C THR A 213 -7.51 4.00 8.75
N HIS A 214 -6.68 5.04 8.70
CA HIS A 214 -6.85 6.23 9.54
C HIS A 214 -7.56 7.34 8.77
N ILE A 215 -8.63 7.89 9.37
CA ILE A 215 -9.48 8.93 8.79
C ILE A 215 -9.44 10.15 9.71
N GLY A 216 -9.02 11.31 9.19
CA GLY A 216 -8.96 12.54 9.98
C GLY A 216 -7.90 13.51 9.47
N ASP A 217 -7.14 14.11 10.40
CA ASP A 217 -6.10 15.12 10.07
C ASP A 217 -4.80 14.46 9.56
N CYS A 218 -4.95 13.75 8.44
CA CYS A 218 -3.87 12.95 7.84
C CYS A 218 -2.63 13.78 7.48
N ALA A 219 -2.85 15.01 7.01
CA ALA A 219 -1.75 15.90 6.65
C ALA A 219 -0.91 16.29 7.87
N SER A 220 -1.54 16.60 9.01
CA SER A 220 -0.81 16.85 10.25
C SER A 220 -0.07 15.64 10.76
N TRP A 221 -0.62 14.43 10.63
CA TRP A 221 0.06 13.20 11.03
C TRP A 221 1.29 12.92 10.16
N LEU A 222 1.21 13.15 8.85
CA LEU A 222 2.37 13.03 7.95
C LEU A 222 3.47 14.03 8.29
N ARG A 223 3.13 15.30 8.61
CA ARG A 223 4.10 16.31 9.06
C ARG A 223 4.73 15.94 10.39
N ALA A 224 3.94 15.41 11.32
CA ALA A 224 4.45 14.95 12.62
C ALA A 224 5.41 13.76 12.45
N LEU A 225 5.13 12.85 11.51
CA LEU A 225 6.06 11.77 11.16
C LEU A 225 7.34 12.33 10.52
N ALA A 226 7.23 13.32 9.62
CA ALA A 226 8.38 13.97 9.00
C ALA A 226 9.31 14.57 10.05
N ALA A 227 8.75 15.32 11.02
CA ALA A 227 9.53 15.87 12.13
C ALA A 227 10.23 14.77 12.95
N ALA A 228 9.50 13.73 13.36
CA ALA A 228 10.05 12.64 14.17
C ALA A 228 11.16 11.84 13.45
N MET A 229 11.11 11.71 12.12
CA MET A 229 12.09 10.95 11.34
C MET A 229 13.34 11.79 11.01
N THR A 230 13.28 13.11 11.12
CA THR A 230 14.40 14.02 10.82
C THR A 230 15.12 14.55 12.06
N GLU A 231 14.50 14.44 13.25
CA GLU A 231 15.09 14.80 14.54
C GLU A 231 15.92 13.62 15.09
N GLY A 232 17.16 13.39 14.57
CA GLY A 232 18.00 12.29 15.04
C GLY A 232 19.45 12.44 14.64
#